data_166187e8534dfc5d1d17a6d517d7b0af
#
_entry.id   166187e8534dfc5d1d17a6d517d7b0af
#
_cell.length_a   1.000
_cell.length_b   1.000
_cell.length_c   1.000
_cell.angle_alpha   90.00
_cell.angle_beta   90.00
_cell.angle_gamma   90.00
#
_symmetry.space_group_name_H-M   'P 1'
#
loop_
_entity.id
_entity.type
_entity.pdbx_description
1 polymer ?
#
loop_
_entity_poly.entity_id
_entity_poly.type
_entity_poly.pdbx_seq_one_letter_code
_entity_poly.pdbx_strand_id
1 'polypeptide(L)'
;MAGPSYSVRPNMLAGVETYSLDDDALTVQTGATLKRVPYRDVEAVRLITYPGMESQQGQCTVTTRAHGKLKIRSHHYVALGDFEDRSAAYGAFLRELFRRVHAANPDARFLWGSGGIRIGWLLVLLCAVVGWVVWIAVVFEGTANLVHVALVFLALALATRLGLYGFAANKVASFDPAEPPLP
;
A
#
# COMPACT_ATOMS: atom_id res chain seq x y z
N MET A 1 -22.01 -1.00 -22.84
CA MET A 1 -22.08 -2.02 -21.76
C MET A 1 -21.36 -1.45 -20.55
N ALA A 2 -21.93 -1.59 -19.33
CA ALA A 2 -21.21 -1.16 -18.13
C ALA A 2 -19.93 -2.01 -17.99
N GLY A 3 -18.77 -1.35 -17.93
CA GLY A 3 -17.49 -2.03 -17.75
C GLY A 3 -17.32 -2.60 -16.34
N PRO A 4 -16.22 -3.30 -16.06
CA PRO A 4 -15.89 -3.77 -14.72
C PRO A 4 -15.92 -2.64 -13.70
N SER A 5 -16.53 -2.87 -12.54
CA SER A 5 -16.61 -1.89 -11.46
C SER A 5 -16.10 -2.47 -10.15
N TYR A 6 -15.55 -1.60 -9.30
CA TYR A 6 -15.04 -1.92 -7.97
C TYR A 6 -15.44 -0.84 -6.99
N SER A 7 -16.00 -1.22 -5.85
CA SER A 7 -16.44 -0.28 -4.81
C SER A 7 -15.74 -0.56 -3.49
N VAL A 8 -15.25 0.50 -2.84
CA VAL A 8 -14.56 0.40 -1.56
C VAL A 8 -14.83 1.63 -0.69
N ARG A 9 -14.94 1.42 0.62
CA ARG A 9 -14.92 2.48 1.62
C ARG A 9 -13.54 2.50 2.28
N PRO A 10 -12.73 3.54 2.06
CA PRO A 10 -11.33 3.51 2.48
C PRO A 10 -11.11 3.67 3.99
N ASN A 11 -12.00 4.34 4.71
CA ASN A 11 -11.92 4.56 6.16
C ASN A 11 -13.27 5.04 6.73
N MET A 12 -13.33 5.24 8.04
CA MET A 12 -14.53 5.66 8.77
C MET A 12 -15.13 7.00 8.28
N LEU A 13 -14.29 7.95 7.90
CA LEU A 13 -14.70 9.30 7.51
C LEU A 13 -15.02 9.43 6.02
N ALA A 14 -14.55 8.50 5.20
CA ALA A 14 -14.79 8.52 3.77
C ALA A 14 -16.13 7.85 3.41
N GLY A 15 -16.76 8.36 2.36
CA GLY A 15 -17.87 7.67 1.70
C GLY A 15 -17.40 6.46 0.92
N VAL A 16 -18.35 5.71 0.35
CA VAL A 16 -18.05 4.66 -0.62
C VAL A 16 -17.54 5.30 -1.91
N GLU A 17 -16.41 4.84 -2.39
CA GLU A 17 -15.82 5.19 -3.67
C GLU A 17 -16.08 4.06 -4.65
N THR A 18 -16.69 4.37 -5.79
CA THR A 18 -16.95 3.40 -6.86
C THR A 18 -16.09 3.76 -8.06
N TYR A 19 -15.30 2.80 -8.49
CA TYR A 19 -14.43 2.89 -9.66
C TYR A 19 -15.04 2.07 -10.78
N SER A 20 -15.19 2.66 -11.96
CA SER A 20 -15.73 2.00 -13.16
C SER A 20 -14.79 2.17 -14.34
N LEU A 21 -14.57 1.12 -15.09
CA LEU A 21 -13.73 1.14 -16.29
C LEU A 21 -14.61 1.32 -17.52
N ASP A 22 -14.62 2.53 -18.05
CA ASP A 22 -15.23 2.83 -19.36
C ASP A 22 -14.25 2.46 -20.49
N ASP A 23 -14.66 2.60 -21.73
CA ASP A 23 -13.83 2.22 -22.88
C ASP A 23 -12.52 3.04 -22.98
N ASP A 24 -12.55 4.32 -22.59
CA ASP A 24 -11.44 5.28 -22.73
C ASP A 24 -11.00 5.93 -21.42
N ALA A 25 -11.70 5.67 -20.30
CA ALA A 25 -11.45 6.36 -19.02
C ALA A 25 -11.76 5.51 -17.80
N LEU A 26 -11.07 5.82 -16.71
CA LEU A 26 -11.43 5.42 -15.35
C LEU A 26 -12.39 6.47 -14.79
N THR A 27 -13.58 6.06 -14.41
CA THR A 27 -14.57 6.90 -13.73
C THR A 27 -14.56 6.59 -12.23
N VAL A 28 -14.49 7.64 -11.42
CA VAL A 28 -14.50 7.55 -9.95
C VAL A 28 -15.69 8.33 -9.42
N GLN A 29 -16.58 7.64 -8.75
CA GLN A 29 -17.74 8.25 -8.08
C GLN A 29 -17.54 8.22 -6.58
N THR A 30 -17.65 9.38 -5.93
CA THR A 30 -17.62 9.54 -4.47
C THR A 30 -18.83 10.38 -4.06
N GLY A 31 -19.86 9.74 -3.54
CA GLY A 31 -21.15 10.41 -3.29
C GLY A 31 -21.73 10.99 -4.56
N ALA A 32 -21.99 12.32 -4.59
CA ALA A 32 -22.48 13.04 -5.77
C ALA A 32 -21.37 13.48 -6.74
N THR A 33 -20.10 13.34 -6.37
CA THR A 33 -18.98 13.77 -7.20
C THR A 33 -18.58 12.66 -8.17
N LEU A 34 -18.56 12.99 -9.47
CA LEU A 34 -18.09 12.13 -10.53
C LEU A 34 -16.81 12.70 -11.14
N LYS A 35 -15.77 11.90 -11.20
CA LYS A 35 -14.48 12.26 -11.78
C LYS A 35 -14.14 11.26 -12.88
N ARG A 36 -13.92 11.77 -14.09
CA ARG A 36 -13.52 10.95 -15.24
C ARG A 36 -12.06 11.21 -15.57
N VAL A 37 -11.29 10.15 -15.69
CA VAL A 37 -9.83 10.18 -15.91
C VAL A 37 -9.51 9.39 -17.16
N PRO A 38 -9.21 10.03 -18.29
CA PRO A 38 -8.79 9.34 -19.49
C PRO A 38 -7.55 8.48 -19.25
N TYR A 39 -7.49 7.27 -19.79
CA TYR A 39 -6.33 6.38 -19.60
C TYR A 39 -5.04 6.97 -20.17
N ARG A 40 -5.11 7.74 -21.26
CA ARG A 40 -3.96 8.44 -21.86
C ARG A 40 -3.31 9.47 -20.93
N ASP A 41 -4.04 9.97 -19.92
CA ASP A 41 -3.55 10.96 -18.97
C ASP A 41 -2.87 10.32 -17.74
N VAL A 42 -2.86 8.99 -17.67
CA VAL A 42 -2.19 8.25 -16.60
C VAL A 42 -0.68 8.23 -16.87
N GLU A 43 0.09 8.86 -15.98
CA GLU A 43 1.55 8.91 -16.07
C GLU A 43 2.23 7.72 -15.38
N ALA A 44 1.67 7.30 -14.26
CA ALA A 44 2.21 6.18 -13.50
C ALA A 44 1.14 5.47 -12.68
N VAL A 45 1.29 4.18 -12.60
CA VAL A 45 0.55 3.30 -11.69
C VAL A 45 1.53 2.72 -10.69
N ARG A 46 1.22 2.82 -9.40
CA ARG A 46 2.06 2.31 -8.32
C ARG A 46 1.29 1.37 -7.43
N LEU A 47 1.80 0.16 -7.29
CA LEU A 47 1.31 -0.84 -6.33
C LEU A 47 2.14 -0.78 -5.05
N ILE A 48 1.47 -0.80 -3.91
CA ILE A 48 2.09 -0.89 -2.60
C ILE A 48 1.35 -1.98 -1.83
N THR A 49 2.10 -2.85 -1.17
CA THR A 49 1.56 -3.84 -0.26
C THR A 49 2.09 -3.54 1.15
N TYR A 50 1.24 -3.60 2.13
CA TYR A 50 1.59 -3.42 3.53
C TYR A 50 0.91 -4.49 4.40
N PRO A 51 1.53 -4.89 5.51
CA PRO A 51 0.93 -5.87 6.41
C PRO A 51 -0.36 -5.30 7.02
N GLY A 52 -1.45 -6.03 6.90
CA GLY A 52 -2.69 -5.82 7.65
C GLY A 52 -2.73 -6.71 8.88
N MET A 53 -3.80 -6.60 9.69
CA MET A 53 -3.96 -7.42 10.89
C MET A 53 -4.23 -8.89 10.55
N GLU A 54 -5.01 -9.16 9.51
CA GLU A 54 -5.42 -10.52 9.12
C GLU A 54 -4.86 -10.96 7.76
N SER A 55 -4.63 -10.01 6.85
CA SER A 55 -4.14 -10.27 5.50
C SER A 55 -3.27 -9.15 4.98
N GLN A 56 -2.59 -9.37 3.87
CA GLN A 56 -1.84 -8.31 3.19
C GLN A 56 -2.81 -7.32 2.54
N GLN A 57 -2.61 -6.04 2.84
CA GLN A 57 -3.40 -4.97 2.25
C GLN A 57 -2.70 -4.42 1.01
N GLY A 58 -3.45 -4.27 -0.06
CA GLY A 58 -2.99 -3.68 -1.30
C GLY A 58 -3.51 -2.25 -1.49
N GLN A 59 -2.67 -1.38 -2.04
CA GLN A 59 -3.06 -0.06 -2.51
C GLN A 59 -2.48 0.20 -3.89
N CYS A 60 -3.34 0.52 -4.85
CA CYS A 60 -2.94 1.05 -6.15
C CYS A 60 -3.06 2.56 -6.14
N THR A 61 -2.00 3.26 -6.54
CA THR A 61 -2.02 4.71 -6.74
C THR A 61 -1.85 5.01 -8.23
N VAL A 62 -2.88 5.59 -8.82
CA VAL A 62 -2.88 6.06 -10.22
C VAL A 62 -2.53 7.54 -10.20
N THR A 63 -1.39 7.91 -10.78
CA THR A 63 -0.94 9.31 -10.92
C THR A 63 -1.31 9.80 -12.31
N THR A 64 -1.97 10.94 -12.37
CA THR A 64 -2.49 11.52 -13.61
C THR A 64 -2.05 12.96 -13.77
N ARG A 65 -1.95 13.45 -15.00
CA ARG A 65 -1.56 14.83 -15.32
C ARG A 65 -2.52 15.86 -14.76
N ALA A 66 -3.81 15.69 -15.05
CA ALA A 66 -4.81 16.70 -14.73
C ALA A 66 -5.48 16.51 -13.35
N HIS A 67 -5.51 15.28 -12.83
CA HIS A 67 -6.35 14.94 -11.68
C HIS A 67 -5.56 14.53 -10.43
N GLY A 68 -4.22 14.61 -10.49
CA GLY A 68 -3.36 14.25 -9.38
C GLY A 68 -3.34 12.74 -9.10
N LYS A 69 -3.40 12.36 -7.84
CA LYS A 69 -3.28 10.96 -7.40
C LYS A 69 -4.63 10.39 -6.98
N LEU A 70 -4.99 9.25 -7.55
CA LEU A 70 -6.13 8.43 -7.15
C LEU A 70 -5.61 7.20 -6.41
N LYS A 71 -6.26 6.81 -5.31
CA LYS A 71 -5.85 5.66 -4.49
C LYS A 71 -6.97 4.65 -4.44
N ILE A 72 -6.73 3.44 -4.94
CA ILE A 72 -7.66 2.31 -4.92
C ILE A 72 -7.12 1.31 -3.90
N ARG A 73 -7.93 0.87 -2.94
CA ARG A 73 -7.54 -0.02 -1.85
C ARG A 73 -8.21 -1.38 -1.95
N SER A 74 -7.53 -2.43 -1.48
CA SER A 74 -8.05 -3.80 -1.47
C SER A 74 -9.01 -4.10 -0.32
N HIS A 75 -9.02 -3.26 0.73
CA HIS A 75 -9.82 -3.47 1.94
C HIS A 75 -10.92 -2.45 2.06
N HIS A 76 -12.13 -2.94 2.37
CA HIS A 76 -13.32 -2.15 2.60
C HIS A 76 -13.53 -1.97 4.11
N TYR A 77 -13.58 -0.72 4.56
CA TYR A 77 -13.85 -0.39 5.96
C TYR A 77 -15.31 -0.70 6.32
N VAL A 78 -15.53 -1.54 7.32
CA VAL A 78 -16.85 -1.90 7.86
C VAL A 78 -17.08 -1.17 9.19
N ALA A 79 -16.21 -1.37 10.17
CA ALA A 79 -16.28 -0.78 11.49
C ALA A 79 -14.88 -0.54 12.07
N LEU A 80 -14.79 0.04 13.28
CA LEU A 80 -13.52 0.29 13.95
C LEU A 80 -12.78 -1.04 14.19
N GLY A 81 -11.62 -1.21 13.54
CA GLY A 81 -10.82 -2.43 13.59
C GLY A 81 -11.32 -3.55 12.67
N ASP A 82 -12.42 -3.36 11.96
CA ASP A 82 -13.03 -4.36 11.09
C ASP A 82 -12.95 -3.93 9.61
N PHE A 83 -12.32 -4.77 8.79
CA PHE A 83 -12.10 -4.55 7.36
C PHE A 83 -12.45 -5.82 6.59
N GLU A 84 -13.33 -5.67 5.61
CA GLU A 84 -13.62 -6.73 4.65
C GLU A 84 -12.50 -6.83 3.61
N ASP A 85 -11.92 -8.01 3.46
CA ASP A 85 -10.93 -8.28 2.41
C ASP A 85 -11.62 -8.43 1.04
N ARG A 86 -11.28 -7.57 0.11
CA ARG A 86 -11.76 -7.57 -1.28
C ARG A 86 -10.63 -7.80 -2.28
N SER A 87 -9.53 -8.43 -1.86
CA SER A 87 -8.32 -8.63 -2.66
C SER A 87 -8.60 -9.32 -3.99
N ALA A 88 -9.50 -10.31 -4.04
CA ALA A 88 -9.85 -11.00 -5.28
C ALA A 88 -10.54 -10.07 -6.30
N ALA A 89 -11.55 -9.30 -5.88
CA ALA A 89 -12.26 -8.34 -6.74
C ALA A 89 -11.34 -7.17 -7.14
N TYR A 90 -10.53 -6.68 -6.19
CA TYR A 90 -9.50 -5.68 -6.41
C TYR A 90 -8.48 -6.13 -7.46
N GLY A 91 -7.96 -7.36 -7.32
CA GLY A 91 -6.99 -7.92 -8.26
C GLY A 91 -7.57 -8.05 -9.68
N ALA A 92 -8.80 -8.55 -9.82
CA ALA A 92 -9.47 -8.64 -11.11
C ALA A 92 -9.68 -7.25 -11.77
N PHE A 93 -10.13 -6.27 -10.98
CA PHE A 93 -10.32 -4.90 -11.44
C PHE A 93 -9.01 -4.25 -11.88
N LEU A 94 -7.92 -4.43 -11.11
CA LEU A 94 -6.63 -3.84 -11.45
C LEU A 94 -5.98 -4.43 -12.70
N ARG A 95 -6.10 -5.76 -12.94
CA ARG A 95 -5.60 -6.37 -14.18
C ARG A 95 -6.23 -5.71 -15.41
N GLU A 96 -7.54 -5.51 -15.39
CA GLU A 96 -8.24 -4.86 -16.49
C GLU A 96 -7.88 -3.37 -16.61
N LEU A 97 -7.75 -2.66 -15.48
CA LEU A 97 -7.28 -1.27 -15.47
C LEU A 97 -5.89 -1.16 -16.12
N PHE A 98 -4.93 -2.02 -15.74
CA PHE A 98 -3.57 -1.97 -16.28
C PHE A 98 -3.53 -2.28 -17.77
N ARG A 99 -4.32 -3.27 -18.20
CA ARG A 99 -4.46 -3.60 -19.62
C ARG A 99 -4.96 -2.40 -20.43
N ARG A 100 -6.00 -1.69 -19.95
CA ARG A 100 -6.56 -0.52 -20.63
C ARG A 100 -5.62 0.68 -20.62
N VAL A 101 -4.97 0.95 -19.47
CA VAL A 101 -3.97 2.02 -19.37
C VAL A 101 -2.81 1.77 -20.31
N HIS A 102 -2.26 0.55 -20.33
CA HIS A 102 -1.14 0.20 -21.21
C HIS A 102 -1.50 0.31 -22.70
N ALA A 103 -2.70 -0.13 -23.06
CA ALA A 103 -3.19 -0.01 -24.44
C ALA A 103 -3.37 1.46 -24.87
N ALA A 104 -3.82 2.35 -23.98
CA ALA A 104 -4.07 3.76 -24.28
C ALA A 104 -2.83 4.66 -24.11
N ASN A 105 -1.89 4.27 -23.25
CA ASN A 105 -0.63 4.97 -22.98
C ASN A 105 0.48 3.96 -22.68
N PRO A 106 1.22 3.48 -23.70
CA PRO A 106 2.35 2.56 -23.51
C PRO A 106 3.50 3.15 -22.68
N ASP A 107 3.62 4.47 -22.60
CA ASP A 107 4.66 5.17 -21.85
C ASP A 107 4.34 5.31 -20.35
N ALA A 108 3.16 4.87 -19.92
CA ALA A 108 2.78 4.86 -18.51
C ALA A 108 3.70 3.95 -17.70
N ARG A 109 4.20 4.45 -16.57
CA ARG A 109 5.13 3.70 -15.71
C ARG A 109 4.36 2.82 -14.73
N PHE A 110 4.64 1.52 -14.74
CA PHE A 110 4.09 0.56 -13.79
C PHE A 110 5.15 0.23 -12.74
N LEU A 111 4.89 0.62 -11.48
CA LEU A 111 5.85 0.58 -10.39
C LEU A 111 5.28 -0.19 -9.21
N TRP A 112 6.11 -1.03 -8.61
CA TRP A 112 5.83 -1.66 -7.33
C TRP A 112 6.67 -1.00 -6.22
N GLY A 113 6.15 -1.03 -4.98
CA GLY A 113 6.82 -0.54 -3.80
C GLY A 113 6.79 0.98 -3.64
N SER A 114 7.27 1.48 -2.52
CA SER A 114 7.28 2.90 -2.19
C SER A 114 8.59 3.30 -1.53
N GLY A 115 9.31 4.22 -2.18
CA GLY A 115 10.53 4.79 -1.61
C GLY A 115 10.29 5.49 -0.27
N GLY A 116 9.16 6.19 -0.11
CA GLY A 116 8.82 6.85 1.15
C GLY A 116 8.57 5.86 2.29
N ILE A 117 7.83 4.77 2.04
CA ILE A 117 7.60 3.70 3.02
C ILE A 117 8.92 3.02 3.36
N ARG A 118 9.78 2.79 2.36
CA ARG A 118 11.10 2.19 2.56
C ARG A 118 12.00 3.05 3.46
N ILE A 119 11.98 4.39 3.28
CA ILE A 119 12.69 5.32 4.16
C ILE A 119 12.12 5.26 5.58
N GLY A 120 10.79 5.21 5.75
CA GLY A 120 10.16 5.01 7.05
C GLY A 120 10.66 3.75 7.77
N TRP A 121 10.75 2.62 7.07
CA TRP A 121 11.31 1.38 7.62
C TRP A 121 12.80 1.47 7.93
N LEU A 122 13.57 2.22 7.15
CA LEU A 122 14.98 2.50 7.46
C LEU A 122 15.14 3.27 8.77
N LEU A 123 14.25 4.24 9.03
CA LEU A 123 14.24 4.97 10.31
C LEU A 123 13.87 4.05 11.48
N VAL A 124 12.90 3.14 11.31
CA VAL A 124 12.57 2.13 12.33
C VAL A 124 13.78 1.25 12.63
N LEU A 125 14.51 0.80 11.62
CA LEU A 125 15.75 0.02 11.81
C LEU A 125 16.83 0.82 12.52
N LEU A 126 17.02 2.09 12.16
CA LEU A 126 17.97 2.97 12.83
C LEU A 126 17.63 3.15 14.31
N CYS A 127 16.37 3.40 14.63
CA CYS A 127 15.89 3.49 16.02
C CYS A 127 16.12 2.17 16.78
N ALA A 128 15.88 1.02 16.13
CA ALA A 128 16.13 -0.28 16.73
C ALA A 128 17.64 -0.47 17.04
N VAL A 129 18.53 -0.09 16.12
CA VAL A 129 20.00 -0.16 16.35
C VAL A 129 20.42 0.72 17.51
N VAL A 130 19.95 1.98 17.57
CA VAL A 130 20.23 2.88 18.70
C VAL A 130 19.68 2.29 19.99
N GLY A 131 18.45 1.75 19.97
CA GLY A 131 17.86 1.06 21.12
C GLY A 131 18.71 -0.12 21.62
N TRP A 132 19.27 -0.92 20.70
CA TRP A 132 20.19 -2.02 21.04
C TRP A 132 21.47 -1.50 21.74
N VAL A 133 22.09 -0.42 21.24
CA VAL A 133 23.28 0.16 21.83
C VAL A 133 23.00 0.66 23.24
N VAL A 134 21.91 1.42 23.42
CA VAL A 134 21.50 1.93 24.74
C VAL A 134 21.21 0.78 25.72
N TRP A 135 20.46 -0.24 25.25
CA TRP A 135 20.11 -1.40 26.06
C TRP A 135 21.35 -2.16 26.53
N ILE A 136 22.32 -2.39 25.63
CA ILE A 136 23.58 -3.03 25.96
C ILE A 136 24.31 -2.22 27.08
N ALA A 137 24.40 -0.89 26.93
CA ALA A 137 25.05 -0.04 27.94
C ALA A 137 24.37 -0.17 29.31
N VAL A 138 23.02 -0.11 29.37
CA VAL A 138 22.25 -0.26 30.60
C VAL A 138 22.48 -1.63 31.27
N VAL A 139 22.54 -2.70 30.46
CA VAL A 139 22.79 -4.06 30.98
C VAL A 139 24.22 -4.17 31.57
N PHE A 140 25.21 -3.59 30.90
CA PHE A 140 26.61 -3.60 31.41
C PHE A 140 26.78 -2.78 32.67
N GLU A 141 26.00 -1.73 32.91
CA GLU A 141 25.99 -0.97 34.14
C GLU A 141 25.38 -1.74 35.35
N GLY A 142 24.77 -2.90 35.11
CA GLY A 142 24.16 -3.74 36.13
C GLY A 142 22.90 -3.16 36.79
N THR A 143 22.30 -2.11 36.22
CA THR A 143 21.12 -1.41 36.76
C THR A 143 19.80 -2.06 36.40
N ALA A 144 19.77 -2.97 35.39
CA ALA A 144 18.56 -3.59 34.87
C ALA A 144 18.29 -4.94 35.56
N ASN A 145 17.03 -5.19 35.95
CA ASN A 145 16.60 -6.51 36.40
C ASN A 145 16.34 -7.44 35.22
N LEU A 146 16.39 -8.75 35.45
CA LEU A 146 16.27 -9.78 34.43
C LEU A 146 14.97 -9.68 33.58
N VAL A 147 13.86 -9.29 34.19
CA VAL A 147 12.55 -9.14 33.48
C VAL A 147 12.59 -7.99 32.48
N HIS A 148 13.14 -6.83 32.88
CA HIS A 148 13.32 -5.68 32.01
C HIS A 148 14.27 -6.02 30.85
N VAL A 149 15.36 -6.70 31.13
CA VAL A 149 16.32 -7.17 30.11
C VAL A 149 15.62 -8.02 29.07
N ALA A 150 14.80 -9.00 29.48
CA ALA A 150 14.09 -9.91 28.58
C ALA A 150 13.02 -9.17 27.73
N LEU A 151 12.24 -8.28 28.35
CA LEU A 151 11.18 -7.53 27.63
C LEU A 151 11.75 -6.58 26.58
N VAL A 152 12.80 -5.83 26.93
CA VAL A 152 13.44 -4.90 25.97
C VAL A 152 14.12 -5.68 24.84
N PHE A 153 14.79 -6.80 25.16
CA PHE A 153 15.37 -7.68 24.14
C PHE A 153 14.31 -8.14 23.14
N LEU A 154 13.17 -8.65 23.63
CA LEU A 154 12.08 -9.12 22.78
C LEU A 154 11.52 -7.99 21.91
N ALA A 155 11.28 -6.80 22.48
CA ALA A 155 10.77 -5.65 21.75
C ALA A 155 11.72 -5.20 20.62
N LEU A 156 13.02 -5.11 20.92
CA LEU A 156 14.04 -4.72 19.94
C LEU A 156 14.22 -5.78 18.84
N ALA A 157 14.19 -7.07 19.20
CA ALA A 157 14.25 -8.17 18.24
C ALA A 157 13.04 -8.12 17.27
N LEU A 158 11.84 -7.89 17.81
CA LEU A 158 10.63 -7.75 17.01
C LEU A 158 10.68 -6.51 16.09
N ALA A 159 11.09 -5.36 16.62
CA ALA A 159 11.26 -4.13 15.84
C ALA A 159 12.27 -4.30 14.70
N THR A 160 13.39 -4.96 14.95
CA THR A 160 14.41 -5.25 13.93
C THR A 160 13.84 -6.17 12.85
N ARG A 161 13.15 -7.25 13.24
CA ARG A 161 12.53 -8.19 12.30
C ARG A 161 11.49 -7.50 11.42
N LEU A 162 10.60 -6.71 12.00
CA LEU A 162 9.57 -5.95 11.27
C LEU A 162 10.19 -4.90 10.35
N GLY A 163 11.22 -4.21 10.82
CA GLY A 163 11.95 -3.22 10.03
C GLY A 163 12.63 -3.83 8.80
N LEU A 164 13.30 -4.96 8.94
CA LEU A 164 13.94 -5.69 7.83
C LEU A 164 12.90 -6.17 6.83
N TYR A 165 11.80 -6.77 7.31
CA TYR A 165 10.71 -7.22 6.46
C TYR A 165 10.10 -6.06 5.66
N GLY A 166 9.73 -4.97 6.34
CA GLY A 166 9.12 -3.81 5.69
C GLY A 166 10.05 -3.11 4.70
N PHE A 167 11.35 -3.03 5.00
CA PHE A 167 12.37 -2.49 4.10
C PHE A 167 12.53 -3.34 2.82
N ALA A 168 12.56 -4.65 2.95
CA ALA A 168 12.69 -5.57 1.82
C ALA A 168 11.42 -5.59 0.94
N ALA A 169 10.24 -5.65 1.56
CA ALA A 169 8.96 -5.71 0.87
C ALA A 169 8.62 -4.44 0.06
N ASN A 170 9.22 -3.28 0.41
CA ASN A 170 8.92 -2.00 -0.24
C ASN A 170 10.02 -1.54 -1.22
N LYS A 171 10.81 -2.46 -1.75
CA LYS A 171 11.77 -2.14 -2.82
C LYS A 171 11.02 -1.63 -4.05
N VAL A 172 11.41 -0.45 -4.54
CA VAL A 172 10.83 0.10 -5.77
C VAL A 172 11.37 -0.66 -6.97
N ALA A 173 10.47 -1.23 -7.76
CA ALA A 173 10.78 -1.91 -9.02
C ALA A 173 9.69 -1.61 -10.06
N SER A 174 10.01 -1.71 -11.34
CA SER A 174 9.01 -1.76 -12.40
C SER A 174 8.44 -3.16 -12.52
N PHE A 175 7.19 -3.28 -12.97
CA PHE A 175 6.57 -4.56 -13.28
C PHE A 175 5.87 -4.53 -14.65
N ASP A 176 5.67 -5.70 -15.22
CA ASP A 176 4.90 -5.86 -16.46
C ASP A 176 3.40 -5.72 -16.16
N PRO A 177 2.67 -4.81 -16.82
CA PRO A 177 1.23 -4.67 -16.65
C PRO A 177 0.43 -5.95 -17.00
N ALA A 178 0.99 -6.87 -17.81
CA ALA A 178 0.35 -8.16 -18.12
C ALA A 178 0.42 -9.16 -16.96
N GLU A 179 1.48 -9.07 -16.11
CA GLU A 179 1.71 -9.95 -14.96
C GLU A 179 1.92 -9.13 -13.67
N PRO A 180 0.90 -8.40 -13.21
CA PRO A 180 1.05 -7.54 -12.06
C PRO A 180 1.22 -8.35 -10.77
N PRO A 181 2.13 -7.92 -9.86
CA PRO A 181 2.34 -8.55 -8.56
C PRO A 181 1.19 -8.17 -7.60
N LEU A 182 0.04 -8.77 -7.79
CA LEU A 182 -1.14 -8.56 -6.95
C LEU A 182 -1.13 -9.53 -5.74
N PRO A 183 -1.67 -9.09 -4.58
CA PRO A 183 -1.81 -9.96 -3.42
C PRO A 183 -2.80 -11.10 -3.66
#